data_f048e654bd62191ac6cf56fb4f1833a7
#
_entry.id   f048e654bd62191ac6cf56fb4f1833a7
#
_cell.length_a   1.000
_cell.length_b   1.000
_cell.length_c   1.000
_cell.angle_alpha   90.00
_cell.angle_beta   90.00
_cell.angle_gamma   90.00
#
_symmetry.space_group_name_H-M   'P 1'
#
loop_
_entity.id
_entity.type
_entity.pdbx_description
1 polymer ?
#
loop_
_entity_poly.entity_id
_entity_poly.type
_entity_poly.pdbx_seq_one_letter_code
_entity_poly.pdbx_strand_id
1 'polypeptide(L)'
;IVYEITGNAAWSAIIYGVNKLPSIIITPLAGAWVEGQKKKTIMIVTDLIRAVCVAFVATGYLFGFLQAWMLLVTTLTISTVEAFRGPASAALTPKVLEKEYYEYGISLSTTLSSMVELIGTAVAAVIIAAIGTSGAIYVDMATFLMSALIIAFVNTKEQNLVVQKFDRKAYVKNLADGFSYVKKDAMIRIFLLLAVFLNAILVPLNSLQAPFAGDVLGGGAEILSILGISITCLL
;
A
#
# COMPACT_ATOMS: atom_id res chain seq x y z
N ILE A 1 -5.45 -5.39 -15.71
CA ILE A 1 -5.48 -4.07 -16.39
C ILE A 1 -4.18 -3.80 -17.15
N VAL A 2 -3.00 -3.72 -16.46
CA VAL A 2 -1.72 -3.41 -17.18
C VAL A 2 -1.48 -4.42 -18.29
N TYR A 3 -1.56 -5.70 -17.97
CA TYR A 3 -1.36 -6.79 -18.92
C TYR A 3 -2.44 -6.81 -20.02
N GLU A 4 -3.69 -6.55 -19.68
CA GLU A 4 -4.81 -6.46 -20.63
C GLU A 4 -4.61 -5.32 -21.66
N ILE A 5 -4.07 -4.17 -21.21
CA ILE A 5 -3.86 -3.01 -22.10
C ILE A 5 -2.60 -3.15 -22.94
N THR A 6 -1.52 -3.71 -22.36
CA THR A 6 -0.20 -3.71 -23.02
C THR A 6 0.13 -5.01 -23.72
N GLY A 7 -0.52 -6.12 -23.35
CA GLY A 7 -0.15 -7.48 -23.81
C GLY A 7 1.28 -7.90 -23.47
N ASN A 8 1.96 -7.18 -22.56
CA ASN A 8 3.37 -7.36 -22.29
C ASN A 8 3.67 -7.46 -20.78
N ALA A 9 4.17 -8.63 -20.37
CA ALA A 9 4.54 -8.90 -18.98
C ALA A 9 5.62 -7.95 -18.44
N ALA A 10 6.50 -7.42 -19.30
CA ALA A 10 7.53 -6.48 -18.88
C ALA A 10 6.92 -5.18 -18.30
N TRP A 11 5.84 -4.66 -18.86
CA TRP A 11 5.13 -3.50 -18.30
C TRP A 11 4.55 -3.79 -16.93
N SER A 12 3.98 -4.97 -16.70
CA SER A 12 3.49 -5.38 -15.38
C SER A 12 4.61 -5.42 -14.35
N ALA A 13 5.76 -5.99 -14.71
CA ALA A 13 6.93 -6.04 -13.84
C ALA A 13 7.51 -4.64 -13.54
N ILE A 14 7.59 -3.77 -14.55
CA ILE A 14 8.06 -2.37 -14.37
C ILE A 14 7.13 -1.61 -13.43
N ILE A 15 5.82 -1.64 -13.65
CA ILE A 15 4.85 -0.93 -12.80
C ILE A 15 4.88 -1.47 -11.38
N TYR A 16 4.97 -2.79 -11.19
CA TYR A 16 5.11 -3.40 -9.87
C TYR A 16 6.41 -2.96 -9.17
N GLY A 17 7.53 -2.97 -9.88
CA GLY A 17 8.82 -2.51 -9.35
C GLY A 17 8.80 -1.02 -8.97
N VAL A 18 8.27 -0.17 -9.85
CA VAL A 18 8.12 1.27 -9.62
C VAL A 18 7.21 1.57 -8.43
N ASN A 19 6.18 0.75 -8.19
CA ASN A 19 5.31 0.87 -7.02
C ASN A 19 6.09 0.76 -5.70
N LYS A 20 7.17 -0.02 -5.65
CA LYS A 20 7.97 -0.23 -4.43
C LYS A 20 9.01 0.86 -4.17
N LEU A 21 9.45 1.59 -5.21
CA LEU A 21 10.50 2.61 -5.08
C LEU A 21 10.17 3.75 -4.11
N PRO A 22 8.98 4.39 -4.17
CA PRO A 22 8.64 5.45 -3.22
C PRO A 22 8.61 4.95 -1.77
N SER A 23 8.12 3.74 -1.53
CA SER A 23 8.10 3.16 -0.20
C SER A 23 9.49 3.03 0.40
N ILE A 24 10.48 2.60 -0.37
CA ILE A 24 11.86 2.42 0.10
C ILE A 24 12.53 3.77 0.39
N ILE A 25 12.33 4.76 -0.49
CA ILE A 25 13.05 6.04 -0.44
C ILE A 25 12.33 7.04 0.48
N ILE A 26 11.00 7.13 0.34
CA ILE A 26 10.20 8.19 0.97
C ILE A 26 9.74 7.81 2.37
N THR A 27 9.43 6.54 2.67
CA THR A 27 8.89 6.14 3.98
C THR A 27 9.78 6.54 5.16
N PRO A 28 11.11 6.37 5.11
CA PRO A 28 11.97 6.82 6.19
C PRO A 28 11.91 8.35 6.39
N LEU A 29 11.85 9.11 5.28
CA LEU A 29 11.73 10.57 5.29
C LEU A 29 10.34 11.02 5.78
N ALA A 30 9.31 10.35 5.30
CA ALA A 30 7.93 10.61 5.66
C ALA A 30 7.67 10.39 7.15
N GLY A 31 8.26 9.35 7.75
CA GLY A 31 8.10 9.07 9.18
C GLY A 31 8.46 10.26 10.05
N ALA A 32 9.65 10.82 9.87
CA ALA A 32 10.10 11.97 10.63
C ALA A 32 9.28 13.25 10.35
N TRP A 33 8.85 13.46 9.10
CA TRP A 33 8.01 14.60 8.74
C TRP A 33 6.61 14.49 9.35
N VAL A 34 6.03 13.30 9.32
CA VAL A 34 4.69 13.00 9.86
C VAL A 34 4.61 13.22 11.37
N GLU A 35 5.70 13.00 12.11
CA GLU A 35 5.70 13.22 13.57
C GLU A 35 5.28 14.64 13.95
N GLY A 36 5.71 15.63 13.18
CA GLY A 36 5.38 17.05 13.40
C GLY A 36 4.04 17.50 12.84
N GLN A 37 3.27 16.64 12.17
CA GLN A 37 2.05 16.99 11.46
C GLN A 37 0.79 16.36 12.10
N LYS A 38 -0.37 16.84 11.68
CA LYS A 38 -1.67 16.25 12.06
C LYS A 38 -1.89 14.95 11.27
N LYS A 39 -1.72 13.80 11.92
CA LYS A 39 -1.81 12.47 11.32
C LYS A 39 -3.15 12.21 10.66
N LYS A 40 -4.23 12.60 11.34
CA LYS A 40 -5.61 12.54 10.81
C LYS A 40 -5.73 13.26 9.46
N THR A 41 -5.20 14.47 9.35
CA THR A 41 -5.26 15.26 8.10
C THR A 41 -4.47 14.59 6.99
N ILE A 42 -3.27 14.07 7.30
CA ILE A 42 -2.46 13.33 6.32
C ILE A 42 -3.24 12.13 5.79
N MET A 43 -3.83 11.32 6.65
CA MET A 43 -4.60 10.13 6.24
C MET A 43 -5.78 10.50 5.34
N ILE A 44 -6.54 11.54 5.68
CA ILE A 44 -7.68 12.00 4.86
C ILE A 44 -7.19 12.48 3.49
N VAL A 45 -6.18 13.34 3.45
CA VAL A 45 -5.64 13.90 2.19
C VAL A 45 -5.06 12.79 1.31
N THR A 46 -4.34 11.85 1.90
CA THR A 46 -3.78 10.72 1.16
C THR A 46 -4.86 9.83 0.57
N ASP A 47 -5.91 9.51 1.31
CA ASP A 47 -7.04 8.71 0.81
C ASP A 47 -7.83 9.45 -0.30
N LEU A 48 -7.99 10.77 -0.21
CA LEU A 48 -8.61 11.57 -1.26
C LEU A 48 -7.78 11.60 -2.56
N ILE A 49 -6.46 11.77 -2.44
CA ILE A 49 -5.57 11.72 -3.62
C ILE A 49 -5.64 10.34 -4.28
N ARG A 50 -5.65 9.27 -3.50
CA ARG A 50 -5.79 7.89 -4.01
C ARG A 50 -7.14 7.70 -4.72
N ALA A 51 -8.22 8.19 -4.13
CA ALA A 51 -9.55 8.13 -4.75
C ALA A 51 -9.57 8.83 -6.11
N VAL A 52 -8.97 10.01 -6.24
CA VAL A 52 -8.85 10.75 -7.52
C VAL A 52 -8.02 9.98 -8.54
N CYS A 53 -6.86 9.43 -8.13
CA CYS A 53 -6.01 8.62 -9.01
C CYS A 53 -6.74 7.37 -9.52
N VAL A 54 -7.45 6.68 -8.64
CA VAL A 54 -8.23 5.48 -9.00
C VAL A 54 -9.41 5.84 -9.88
N ALA A 55 -10.11 6.94 -9.61
CA ALA A 55 -11.18 7.45 -10.48
C ALA A 55 -10.67 7.76 -11.89
N PHE A 56 -9.50 8.37 -12.01
CA PHE A 56 -8.86 8.63 -13.29
C PHE A 56 -8.58 7.33 -14.07
N VAL A 57 -8.03 6.31 -13.40
CA VAL A 57 -7.78 5.00 -14.00
C VAL A 57 -9.10 4.32 -14.43
N ALA A 58 -10.12 4.34 -13.57
CA ALA A 58 -11.44 3.76 -13.88
C ALA A 58 -12.06 4.40 -15.12
N THR A 59 -12.02 5.74 -15.17
CA THR A 59 -12.57 6.52 -16.27
C THR A 59 -11.78 6.28 -17.56
N GLY A 60 -10.46 6.29 -17.48
CA GLY A 60 -9.59 6.03 -18.63
C GLY A 60 -9.76 4.62 -19.20
N TYR A 61 -9.96 3.62 -18.34
CA TYR A 61 -10.25 2.27 -18.76
C TYR A 61 -11.63 2.16 -19.42
N LEU A 62 -12.66 2.76 -18.83
CA LEU A 62 -14.03 2.75 -19.35
C LEU A 62 -14.14 3.38 -20.74
N PHE A 63 -13.49 4.52 -20.96
CA PHE A 63 -13.51 5.25 -22.23
C PHE A 63 -12.41 4.81 -23.21
N GLY A 64 -11.58 3.85 -22.85
CA GLY A 64 -10.58 3.25 -23.74
C GLY A 64 -9.37 4.14 -24.07
N PHE A 65 -9.14 5.25 -23.34
CA PHE A 65 -7.96 6.11 -23.55
C PHE A 65 -6.79 5.81 -22.60
N LEU A 66 -6.93 4.84 -21.71
CA LEU A 66 -5.90 4.52 -20.73
C LEU A 66 -4.65 3.92 -21.38
N GLN A 67 -3.50 4.52 -21.12
CA GLN A 67 -2.21 4.07 -21.62
C GLN A 67 -1.29 3.62 -20.50
N ALA A 68 -0.29 2.77 -20.80
CA ALA A 68 0.62 2.21 -19.82
C ALA A 68 1.38 3.26 -19.00
N TRP A 69 1.80 4.37 -19.62
CA TRP A 69 2.48 5.47 -18.92
C TRP A 69 1.56 6.19 -17.92
N MET A 70 0.25 6.29 -18.21
CA MET A 70 -0.73 6.87 -17.28
C MET A 70 -0.86 5.98 -16.02
N LEU A 71 -0.88 4.66 -16.20
CA LEU A 71 -0.84 3.71 -15.10
C LEU A 71 0.45 3.83 -14.29
N LEU A 72 1.58 4.03 -14.95
CA LEU A 72 2.86 4.23 -14.27
C LEU A 72 2.83 5.50 -13.41
N VAL A 73 2.36 6.62 -13.94
CA VAL A 73 2.27 7.89 -13.20
C VAL A 73 1.29 7.79 -12.03
N THR A 74 0.11 7.21 -12.24
CA THR A 74 -0.88 7.04 -11.17
C THR A 74 -0.38 6.10 -10.07
N THR A 75 0.26 4.99 -10.43
CA THR A 75 0.87 4.06 -9.49
C THR A 75 1.96 4.74 -8.67
N LEU A 76 2.83 5.51 -9.32
CA LEU A 76 3.90 6.26 -8.64
C LEU A 76 3.32 7.29 -7.67
N THR A 77 2.25 7.97 -8.06
CA THR A 77 1.55 8.93 -7.19
C THR A 77 0.94 8.23 -5.98
N ILE A 78 0.20 7.14 -6.19
CA ILE A 78 -0.42 6.36 -5.12
C ILE A 78 0.63 5.84 -4.14
N SER A 79 1.73 5.27 -4.63
CA SER A 79 2.81 4.72 -3.80
C SER A 79 3.55 5.80 -3.02
N THR A 80 3.74 6.99 -3.62
CA THR A 80 4.32 8.14 -2.95
C THR A 80 3.44 8.59 -1.78
N VAL A 81 2.16 8.70 -2.02
CA VAL A 81 1.17 9.11 -1.01
C VAL A 81 1.05 8.06 0.10
N GLU A 82 1.09 6.76 -0.26
CA GLU A 82 1.08 5.65 0.71
C GLU A 82 2.28 5.68 1.64
N ALA A 83 3.45 6.08 1.15
CA ALA A 83 4.65 6.23 1.97
C ALA A 83 4.48 7.21 3.15
N PHE A 84 3.56 8.17 3.05
CA PHE A 84 3.17 9.07 4.15
C PHE A 84 2.04 8.51 5.01
N ARG A 85 1.09 7.79 4.39
CA ARG A 85 -0.07 7.24 5.09
C ARG A 85 0.31 6.18 6.13
N GLY A 86 1.23 5.28 5.77
CA GLY A 86 1.69 4.21 6.66
C GLY A 86 2.21 4.74 8.00
N PRO A 87 3.25 5.59 8.01
CA PRO A 87 3.74 6.23 9.24
C PRO A 87 2.68 7.04 9.98
N ALA A 88 1.78 7.74 9.26
CA ALA A 88 0.70 8.51 9.88
C ALA A 88 -0.27 7.61 10.64
N SER A 89 -0.67 6.48 10.04
CA SER A 89 -1.53 5.47 10.68
C SER A 89 -0.87 4.86 11.91
N ALA A 90 0.39 4.44 11.80
CA ALA A 90 1.15 3.87 12.90
C ALA A 90 1.30 4.85 14.08
N ALA A 91 1.52 6.14 13.79
CA ALA A 91 1.64 7.18 14.81
C ALA A 91 0.28 7.65 15.38
N LEU A 92 -0.83 7.42 14.67
CA LEU A 92 -2.18 7.75 15.14
C LEU A 92 -2.74 6.69 16.07
N THR A 93 -2.48 5.42 15.82
CA THR A 93 -3.02 4.28 16.58
C THR A 93 -2.85 4.43 18.10
N PRO A 94 -1.66 4.74 18.64
CA PRO A 94 -1.48 4.91 20.09
C PRO A 94 -2.14 6.18 20.66
N LYS A 95 -2.62 7.08 19.82
CA LYS A 95 -3.33 8.30 20.25
C LYS A 95 -4.85 8.12 20.32
N VAL A 96 -5.36 7.12 19.62
CA VAL A 96 -6.78 6.77 19.58
C VAL A 96 -7.10 5.69 20.61
N LEU A 97 -6.20 4.75 20.82
CA LEU A 97 -6.34 3.65 21.77
C LEU A 97 -5.81 4.08 23.16
N GLU A 98 -6.51 3.66 24.19
CA GLU A 98 -6.00 3.73 25.58
C GLU A 98 -4.87 2.70 25.74
N LYS A 99 -3.90 3.01 26.60
CA LYS A 99 -2.69 2.16 26.78
C LYS A 99 -3.02 0.72 27.12
N GLU A 100 -4.09 0.51 27.88
CA GLU A 100 -4.56 -0.82 28.31
C GLU A 100 -5.03 -1.69 27.13
N TYR A 101 -5.61 -1.07 26.08
CA TYR A 101 -6.13 -1.78 24.91
C TYR A 101 -5.20 -1.76 23.71
N TYR A 102 -3.98 -1.21 23.85
CA TYR A 102 -3.07 -1.01 22.72
C TYR A 102 -2.64 -2.33 22.07
N GLU A 103 -2.19 -3.31 22.87
CA GLU A 103 -1.78 -4.62 22.35
C GLU A 103 -2.96 -5.38 21.72
N TYR A 104 -4.12 -5.30 22.35
CA TYR A 104 -5.34 -5.91 21.83
C TYR A 104 -5.77 -5.28 20.50
N GLY A 105 -5.70 -3.96 20.40
CA GLY A 105 -6.02 -3.21 19.18
C GLY A 105 -5.08 -3.54 18.03
N ILE A 106 -3.78 -3.68 18.29
CA ILE A 106 -2.80 -4.10 17.27
C ILE A 106 -3.08 -5.54 16.81
N SER A 107 -3.29 -6.46 17.74
CA SER A 107 -3.57 -7.87 17.43
C SER A 107 -4.86 -8.00 16.60
N LEU A 108 -5.91 -7.28 16.98
CA LEU A 108 -7.17 -7.25 16.24
C LEU A 108 -6.97 -6.68 14.84
N SER A 109 -6.26 -5.56 14.72
CA SER A 109 -5.95 -4.93 13.42
C SER A 109 -5.18 -5.87 12.50
N THR A 110 -4.18 -6.57 13.02
CA THR A 110 -3.38 -7.55 12.25
C THR A 110 -4.25 -8.72 11.80
N THR A 111 -5.06 -9.28 12.71
CA THR A 111 -5.97 -10.38 12.38
C THR A 111 -6.99 -9.97 11.31
N LEU A 112 -7.61 -8.79 11.46
CA LEU A 112 -8.54 -8.27 10.46
C LEU A 112 -7.85 -8.03 9.11
N SER A 113 -6.63 -7.51 9.10
CA SER A 113 -5.86 -7.30 7.85
C SER A 113 -5.60 -8.62 7.14
N SER A 114 -5.19 -9.67 7.87
CA SER A 114 -4.97 -11.00 7.29
C SER A 114 -6.27 -11.62 6.76
N MET A 115 -7.39 -11.45 7.48
CA MET A 115 -8.70 -11.91 7.00
C MET A 115 -9.14 -11.18 5.74
N VAL A 116 -8.96 -9.86 5.69
CA VAL A 116 -9.28 -9.03 4.51
C VAL A 116 -8.39 -9.42 3.34
N GLU A 117 -7.12 -9.73 3.54
CA GLU A 117 -6.22 -10.18 2.48
C GLU A 117 -6.66 -11.52 1.88
N LEU A 118 -7.04 -12.49 2.71
CA LEU A 118 -7.56 -13.79 2.27
C LEU A 118 -8.90 -13.68 1.52
N ILE A 119 -9.87 -12.98 2.11
CA ILE A 119 -11.22 -12.87 1.57
C ILE A 119 -11.27 -11.88 0.41
N GLY A 120 -10.46 -10.83 0.47
CA GLY A 120 -10.46 -9.72 -0.48
C GLY A 120 -10.19 -10.15 -1.91
N THR A 121 -9.26 -11.09 -2.12
CA THR A 121 -8.98 -11.64 -3.45
C THR A 121 -10.17 -12.36 -4.05
N ALA A 122 -10.88 -13.17 -3.26
CA ALA A 122 -12.09 -13.86 -3.68
C ALA A 122 -13.24 -12.88 -3.96
N VAL A 123 -13.45 -11.90 -3.08
CA VAL A 123 -14.45 -10.85 -3.24
C VAL A 123 -14.17 -10.01 -4.48
N ALA A 124 -12.91 -9.64 -4.72
CA ALA A 124 -12.51 -8.90 -5.91
C ALA A 124 -12.83 -9.65 -7.20
N ALA A 125 -12.59 -10.97 -7.24
CA ALA A 125 -12.95 -11.79 -8.42
C ALA A 125 -14.46 -11.80 -8.67
N VAL A 126 -15.28 -11.94 -7.62
CA VAL A 126 -16.75 -11.88 -7.72
C VAL A 126 -17.22 -10.50 -8.20
N ILE A 127 -16.65 -9.41 -7.69
CA ILE A 127 -16.98 -8.06 -8.11
C ILE A 127 -16.62 -7.86 -9.60
N ILE A 128 -15.44 -8.29 -10.03
CA ILE A 128 -15.01 -8.19 -11.43
C ILE A 128 -15.95 -9.00 -12.34
N ALA A 129 -16.34 -10.20 -11.92
CA ALA A 129 -17.28 -11.02 -12.69
C ALA A 129 -18.69 -10.40 -12.79
N ALA A 130 -19.15 -9.72 -11.73
CA ALA A 130 -20.49 -9.14 -11.67
C ALA A 130 -20.63 -7.80 -12.40
N ILE A 131 -19.65 -6.90 -12.24
CA ILE A 131 -19.73 -5.50 -12.74
C ILE A 131 -18.53 -5.09 -13.62
N GLY A 132 -17.69 -6.05 -14.00
CA GLY A 132 -16.51 -5.82 -14.84
C GLY A 132 -15.36 -5.12 -14.13
N THR A 133 -14.23 -5.04 -14.84
CA THR A 133 -12.99 -4.43 -14.30
C THR A 133 -13.16 -2.95 -13.94
N SER A 134 -13.80 -2.15 -14.80
CA SER A 134 -14.06 -0.73 -14.51
C SER A 134 -14.95 -0.54 -13.29
N GLY A 135 -16.01 -1.36 -13.14
CA GLY A 135 -16.87 -1.33 -11.97
C GLY A 135 -16.12 -1.65 -10.68
N ALA A 136 -15.24 -2.65 -10.71
CA ALA A 136 -14.41 -3.02 -9.57
C ALA A 136 -13.47 -1.86 -9.15
N ILE A 137 -12.90 -1.10 -10.12
CA ILE A 137 -12.06 0.06 -9.82
C ILE A 137 -12.88 1.19 -9.18
N TYR A 138 -14.13 1.41 -9.61
CA TYR A 138 -15.02 2.39 -8.96
C TYR A 138 -15.38 1.97 -7.52
N VAL A 139 -15.55 0.68 -7.26
CA VAL A 139 -15.72 0.17 -5.88
C VAL A 139 -14.47 0.49 -5.04
N ASP A 140 -13.27 0.28 -5.57
CA ASP A 140 -12.01 0.62 -4.89
C ASP A 140 -11.94 2.13 -4.60
N MET A 141 -12.28 2.99 -5.57
CA MET A 141 -12.40 4.44 -5.35
C MET A 141 -13.36 4.75 -4.19
N ALA A 142 -14.53 4.10 -4.16
CA ALA A 142 -15.51 4.32 -3.10
C ALA A 142 -14.97 3.92 -1.72
N THR A 143 -14.15 2.85 -1.63
CA THR A 143 -13.52 2.45 -0.37
C THR A 143 -12.56 3.51 0.16
N PHE A 144 -11.78 4.19 -0.70
CA PHE A 144 -10.93 5.31 -0.27
C PHE A 144 -11.74 6.50 0.23
N LEU A 145 -12.84 6.84 -0.44
CA LEU A 145 -13.72 7.91 0.01
C LEU A 145 -14.37 7.57 1.35
N MET A 146 -14.83 6.33 1.52
CA MET A 146 -15.37 5.86 2.81
C MET A 146 -14.30 5.87 3.91
N SER A 147 -13.07 5.45 3.62
CA SER A 147 -11.95 5.52 4.57
C SER A 147 -11.71 6.97 5.02
N ALA A 148 -11.61 7.91 4.07
CA ALA A 148 -11.43 9.33 4.38
C ALA A 148 -12.58 9.87 5.23
N LEU A 149 -13.83 9.49 4.93
CA LEU A 149 -15.01 9.88 5.68
C LEU A 149 -14.99 9.32 7.11
N ILE A 150 -14.74 8.03 7.28
CA ILE A 150 -14.68 7.39 8.60
C ILE A 150 -13.58 8.04 9.45
N ILE A 151 -12.39 8.25 8.89
CA ILE A 151 -11.29 8.92 9.58
C ILE A 151 -11.68 10.36 9.98
N ALA A 152 -12.46 11.06 9.15
CA ALA A 152 -12.94 12.40 9.48
C ALA A 152 -13.83 12.44 10.74
N PHE A 153 -14.56 11.37 11.03
CA PHE A 153 -15.38 11.26 12.25
C PHE A 153 -14.60 10.76 13.48
N VAL A 154 -13.40 10.18 13.32
CA VAL A 154 -12.58 9.74 14.45
C VAL A 154 -12.16 10.95 15.27
N ASN A 155 -12.51 10.96 16.54
CA ASN A 155 -12.06 12.00 17.45
C ASN A 155 -10.64 11.72 17.92
N THR A 156 -9.69 12.58 17.54
CA THR A 156 -8.28 12.44 17.89
C THR A 156 -7.87 13.55 18.85
N LYS A 157 -7.11 13.20 19.88
CA LYS A 157 -6.54 14.18 20.84
C LYS A 157 -5.37 15.00 20.22
N GLU A 158 -5.39 15.18 18.89
CA GLU A 158 -4.33 15.91 18.16
C GLU A 158 -4.51 17.44 18.14
N GLN A 159 -5.55 17.97 18.78
CA GLN A 159 -5.90 19.40 18.72
C GLN A 159 -4.80 20.35 19.24
N ASN A 160 -3.87 19.85 20.08
CA ASN A 160 -2.81 20.64 20.71
C ASN A 160 -1.41 20.36 20.18
N LEU A 161 -1.28 19.73 19.01
CA LEU A 161 0.04 19.54 18.42
C LEU A 161 0.60 20.86 17.92
N VAL A 162 1.65 21.32 18.57
CA VAL A 162 2.53 22.35 18.01
C VAL A 162 3.23 21.71 16.81
N VAL A 163 2.88 22.15 15.60
CA VAL A 163 3.53 21.70 14.37
C VAL A 163 5.02 22.00 14.48
N GLN A 164 5.83 20.99 14.75
CA GLN A 164 7.28 21.16 14.82
C GLN A 164 7.83 21.33 13.41
N LYS A 165 8.71 22.32 13.24
CA LYS A 165 9.45 22.47 11.99
C LYS A 165 10.39 21.28 11.82
N PHE A 166 10.37 20.69 10.62
CA PHE A 166 11.28 19.59 10.28
C PHE A 166 12.73 20.01 10.42
N ASP A 167 13.45 19.43 11.38
CA ASP A 167 14.89 19.64 11.55
C ASP A 167 15.67 18.59 10.73
N ARG A 168 16.17 19.03 9.58
CA ARG A 168 16.93 18.19 8.67
C ARG A 168 18.22 17.65 9.32
N LYS A 169 18.86 18.39 10.22
CA LYS A 169 20.10 17.94 10.88
C LYS A 169 19.82 16.83 11.88
N ALA A 170 18.80 17.00 12.72
CA ALA A 170 18.38 15.98 13.67
C ALA A 170 17.92 14.70 12.92
N TYR A 171 17.21 14.84 11.81
CA TYR A 171 16.78 13.73 10.99
C TYR A 171 17.96 12.92 10.40
N VAL A 172 18.92 13.57 9.75
CA VAL A 172 20.10 12.89 9.18
C VAL A 172 20.92 12.20 10.28
N LYS A 173 21.02 12.82 11.45
CA LYS A 173 21.68 12.19 12.60
C LYS A 173 20.95 10.93 13.04
N ASN A 174 19.61 10.97 13.21
CA ASN A 174 18.83 9.83 13.62
C ASN A 174 18.93 8.66 12.59
N LEU A 175 18.95 8.98 11.29
CA LEU A 175 19.20 7.98 10.25
C LEU A 175 20.59 7.36 10.38
N ALA A 176 21.62 8.17 10.58
CA ALA A 176 23.00 7.68 10.73
C ALA A 176 23.14 6.80 11.98
N ASP A 177 22.50 7.20 13.09
CA ASP A 177 22.48 6.44 14.33
C ASP A 177 21.76 5.10 14.14
N GLY A 178 20.62 5.08 13.42
CA GLY A 178 19.90 3.86 13.05
C GLY A 178 20.76 2.91 12.19
N PHE A 179 21.43 3.43 11.17
CA PHE A 179 22.37 2.62 10.36
C PHE A 179 23.55 2.10 11.19
N SER A 180 24.08 2.92 12.11
CA SER A 180 25.15 2.49 13.01
C SER A 180 24.69 1.36 13.93
N TYR A 181 23.45 1.44 14.42
CA TYR A 181 22.84 0.40 15.25
C TYR A 181 22.73 -0.93 14.51
N VAL A 182 22.19 -0.91 13.29
CA VAL A 182 22.09 -2.11 12.43
C VAL A 182 23.48 -2.72 12.16
N LYS A 183 24.51 -1.91 11.93
CA LYS A 183 25.87 -2.42 11.71
C LYS A 183 26.45 -3.10 12.94
N LYS A 184 26.12 -2.63 14.14
CA LYS A 184 26.67 -3.15 15.41
C LYS A 184 25.97 -4.44 15.86
N ASP A 185 24.66 -4.59 15.56
CA ASP A 185 23.89 -5.74 15.98
C ASP A 185 23.84 -6.79 14.86
N ALA A 186 24.51 -7.93 15.09
CA ALA A 186 24.59 -9.02 14.13
C ALA A 186 23.22 -9.67 13.90
N MET A 187 22.37 -9.75 14.93
CA MET A 187 21.05 -10.38 14.85
C MET A 187 20.11 -9.56 13.93
N ILE A 188 20.07 -8.24 14.14
CA ILE A 188 19.28 -7.34 13.30
C ILE A 188 19.75 -7.39 11.84
N ARG A 189 21.07 -7.42 11.64
CA ARG A 189 21.65 -7.52 10.29
C ARG A 189 21.25 -8.81 9.58
N ILE A 190 21.28 -9.96 10.29
CA ILE A 190 20.86 -11.25 9.73
C ILE A 190 19.37 -11.23 9.37
N PHE A 191 18.50 -10.71 10.25
CA PHE A 191 17.08 -10.58 9.96
C PHE A 191 16.81 -9.67 8.77
N LEU A 192 17.51 -8.56 8.65
CA LEU A 192 17.39 -7.67 7.48
C LEU A 192 17.83 -8.35 6.19
N LEU A 193 18.96 -9.06 6.21
CA LEU A 193 19.43 -9.81 5.04
C LEU A 193 18.44 -10.91 4.64
N LEU A 194 17.90 -11.63 5.62
CA LEU A 194 16.87 -12.64 5.38
C LEU A 194 15.60 -12.00 4.77
N ALA A 195 15.15 -10.87 5.32
CA ALA A 195 14.01 -10.15 4.78
C ALA A 195 14.24 -9.69 3.33
N VAL A 196 15.42 -9.16 3.02
CA VAL A 196 15.79 -8.78 1.65
C VAL A 196 15.78 -9.99 0.72
N PHE A 197 16.36 -11.11 1.15
CA PHE A 197 16.40 -12.35 0.37
C PHE A 197 15.00 -12.90 0.10
N LEU A 198 14.14 -12.97 1.11
CA LEU A 198 12.75 -13.42 0.96
C LEU A 198 11.97 -12.50 0.01
N ASN A 199 12.10 -11.18 0.16
CA ASN A 199 11.44 -10.24 -0.75
C ASN A 199 11.97 -10.33 -2.19
N ALA A 200 13.26 -10.60 -2.38
CA ALA A 200 13.84 -10.81 -3.72
C ALA A 200 13.22 -12.00 -4.45
N ILE A 201 12.73 -13.01 -3.73
CA ILE A 201 12.01 -14.15 -4.29
C ILE A 201 10.52 -13.82 -4.49
N LEU A 202 9.89 -13.20 -3.49
CA LEU A 202 8.44 -12.95 -3.49
C LEU A 202 8.03 -11.86 -4.49
N VAL A 203 8.85 -10.85 -4.72
CA VAL A 203 8.53 -9.73 -5.64
C VAL A 203 8.34 -10.21 -7.09
N PRO A 204 9.25 -10.99 -7.70
CA PRO A 204 9.01 -11.55 -9.02
C PRO A 204 7.81 -12.49 -9.09
N LEU A 205 7.61 -13.30 -8.06
CA LEU A 205 6.46 -14.21 -7.97
C LEU A 205 5.14 -13.44 -8.03
N ASN A 206 5.01 -12.38 -7.25
CA ASN A 206 3.82 -11.53 -7.25
C ASN A 206 3.63 -10.76 -8.57
N SER A 207 4.72 -10.28 -9.19
CA SER A 207 4.62 -9.51 -10.44
C SER A 207 4.24 -10.35 -11.66
N LEU A 208 4.58 -11.63 -11.64
CA LEU A 208 4.36 -12.55 -12.74
C LEU A 208 3.06 -13.37 -12.64
N GLN A 209 2.30 -13.24 -11.55
CA GLN A 209 1.04 -13.98 -11.37
C GLN A 209 0.04 -13.73 -12.50
N ALA A 210 -0.17 -12.46 -12.87
CA ALA A 210 -1.12 -12.10 -13.91
C ALA A 210 -0.74 -12.61 -15.30
N PRO A 211 0.52 -12.44 -15.78
CA PRO A 211 0.98 -13.08 -17.01
C PRO A 211 0.91 -14.61 -16.98
N PHE A 212 1.28 -15.22 -15.86
CA PHE A 212 1.24 -16.68 -15.71
C PHE A 212 -0.20 -17.23 -15.77
N ALA A 213 -1.16 -16.56 -15.12
CA ALA A 213 -2.56 -16.93 -15.18
C ALA A 213 -3.13 -16.82 -16.61
N GLY A 214 -2.77 -15.76 -17.33
CA GLY A 214 -3.22 -15.52 -18.70
C GLY A 214 -2.55 -16.42 -19.75
N ASP A 215 -1.21 -16.42 -19.78
CA ASP A 215 -0.45 -17.05 -20.88
C ASP A 215 -0.27 -18.56 -20.71
N VAL A 216 -0.11 -19.03 -19.45
CA VAL A 216 0.20 -20.45 -19.18
C VAL A 216 -1.04 -21.23 -18.80
N LEU A 217 -1.93 -20.65 -17.98
CA LEU A 217 -3.13 -21.33 -17.49
C LEU A 217 -4.39 -21.02 -18.32
N GLY A 218 -4.30 -20.07 -19.25
CA GLY A 218 -5.40 -19.73 -20.18
C GLY A 218 -6.64 -19.15 -19.48
N GLY A 219 -6.49 -18.60 -18.27
CA GLY A 219 -7.60 -18.11 -17.46
C GLY A 219 -7.49 -16.64 -17.05
N GLY A 220 -8.62 -16.09 -16.63
CA GLY A 220 -8.72 -14.69 -16.21
C GLY A 220 -8.63 -14.48 -14.71
N ALA A 221 -9.48 -13.57 -14.19
CA ALA A 221 -9.50 -13.17 -12.78
C ALA A 221 -9.78 -14.34 -11.81
N GLU A 222 -10.47 -15.38 -12.26
CA GLU A 222 -10.77 -16.56 -11.45
C GLU A 222 -9.50 -17.35 -11.09
N ILE A 223 -8.66 -17.63 -12.08
CA ILE A 223 -7.40 -18.35 -11.85
C ILE A 223 -6.44 -17.50 -11.04
N LEU A 224 -6.39 -16.19 -11.28
CA LEU A 224 -5.59 -15.25 -10.52
C LEU A 224 -5.99 -15.22 -9.03
N SER A 225 -7.29 -15.30 -8.75
CA SER A 225 -7.79 -15.35 -7.35
C SER A 225 -7.41 -16.66 -6.66
N ILE A 226 -7.50 -17.80 -7.35
CA ILE A 226 -7.09 -19.11 -6.82
C ILE A 226 -5.58 -19.11 -6.51
N LEU A 227 -4.76 -18.58 -7.42
CA LEU A 227 -3.31 -18.46 -7.20
C LEU A 227 -3.02 -17.56 -5.99
N GLY A 228 -3.69 -16.41 -5.88
CA GLY A 228 -3.54 -15.49 -4.76
C GLY A 228 -3.88 -16.14 -3.42
N ILE A 229 -5.01 -16.81 -3.33
CA ILE A 229 -5.44 -17.55 -2.12
C ILE A 229 -4.42 -18.64 -1.78
N SER A 230 -3.98 -19.42 -2.78
CA SER A 230 -3.03 -20.51 -2.56
C SER A 230 -1.68 -20.01 -2.01
N ILE A 231 -1.18 -18.88 -2.50
CA ILE A 231 0.07 -18.27 -2.03
C ILE A 231 -0.11 -17.72 -0.62
N THR A 232 -1.22 -17.05 -0.34
CA THR A 232 -1.50 -16.50 1.00
C THR A 232 -1.71 -17.59 2.05
N CYS A 233 -2.21 -18.77 1.68
CA CYS A 233 -2.35 -19.90 2.59
C CYS A 233 -1.03 -20.65 2.85
N LEU A 234 -0.01 -20.46 2.00
CA LEU A 234 1.31 -21.11 2.12
C LEU A 234 2.32 -20.26 2.90
N LEU A 235 2.07 -18.96 3.09
CA LEU A 235 2.88 -18.00 3.85
C LEU A 235 2.34 -17.78 5.25
#